data_f8ebdc9efde53c004f0e91bd63c75821
#
_entry.id   f8ebdc9efde53c004f0e91bd63c75821
#
_cell.length_a   1.000
_cell.length_b   1.000
_cell.length_c   1.000
_cell.angle_alpha   90.00
_cell.angle_beta   90.00
_cell.angle_gamma   90.00
#
_symmetry.space_group_name_H-M   'P 1'
#
loop_
_entity.id
_entity.type
_entity.pdbx_description
1 polymer ?
#
loop_
_entity_poly.entity_id
_entity_poly.type
_entity_poly.pdbx_seq_one_letter_code
_entity_poly.pdbx_strand_id
1 'polypeptide(L)'
;MGSEMCIRDRVDFVQLSPVQVISVATSLIPFLEHDDANRALMGSNMQRQAVPLLRPERPLVGTGLESQVARDSGMVPITKVNGTVSYVDANEIIVKDEFGNEHCHYLQKYQRSNQDTCLNQRPIVKIGDRVISGQVLADGSACEGGEIALGQNVLIAYMPWEGYNYEDAILVSERLSLIHI
;
A
#
# COMPACT_ATOMS: atom_id res chain seq x y z
N MET A 1 44.07 -28.38 3.57
CA MET A 1 42.79 -28.10 2.97
C MET A 1 42.42 -26.66 3.27
N GLY A 2 42.75 -25.75 2.34
CA GLY A 2 42.40 -24.35 2.47
C GLY A 2 40.92 -24.20 2.27
N SER A 3 40.23 -23.60 3.22
CA SER A 3 38.85 -23.18 3.05
C SER A 3 38.82 -22.16 1.89
N GLU A 4 38.22 -22.55 0.79
CA GLU A 4 37.86 -21.61 -0.28
C GLU A 4 36.79 -20.63 0.25
N MET A 5 37.21 -19.66 1.01
CA MET A 5 36.38 -18.51 1.31
C MET A 5 36.19 -17.72 0.00
N CYS A 6 34.94 -17.65 -0.44
CA CYS A 6 34.42 -16.77 -1.49
C CYS A 6 35.48 -16.22 -2.46
N ILE A 7 35.74 -16.91 -3.55
CA ILE A 7 36.62 -16.40 -4.60
C ILE A 7 35.87 -15.24 -5.25
N ARG A 8 36.35 -14.03 -5.02
CA ARG A 8 35.77 -12.77 -5.51
C ARG A 8 35.52 -12.77 -7.02
N ASP A 9 36.32 -13.52 -7.75
CA ASP A 9 36.27 -13.62 -9.21
C ASP A 9 35.14 -14.53 -9.74
N ARG A 10 34.40 -15.22 -8.84
CA ARG A 10 33.25 -16.08 -9.17
C ARG A 10 31.91 -15.48 -8.73
N VAL A 11 31.91 -14.20 -8.34
CA VAL A 11 30.68 -13.51 -7.91
C VAL A 11 30.10 -12.78 -9.11
N ASP A 12 28.97 -13.24 -9.61
CA ASP A 12 28.26 -12.62 -10.74
C ASP A 12 27.42 -11.42 -10.28
N PHE A 13 26.90 -11.43 -9.07
CA PHE A 13 26.03 -10.39 -8.54
C PHE A 13 26.42 -10.01 -7.11
N VAL A 14 26.31 -8.73 -6.81
CA VAL A 14 26.55 -8.18 -5.47
C VAL A 14 25.31 -7.46 -4.97
N GLN A 15 24.90 -7.78 -3.75
CA GLN A 15 23.84 -7.06 -3.06
C GLN A 15 24.33 -5.67 -2.64
N LEU A 16 23.67 -4.62 -3.13
CA LEU A 16 24.08 -3.24 -2.84
C LEU A 16 23.63 -2.74 -1.46
N SER A 17 22.55 -3.33 -0.92
CA SER A 17 21.98 -2.93 0.37
C SER A 17 21.47 -4.14 1.14
N PRO A 18 21.68 -4.20 2.47
CA PRO A 18 21.08 -5.23 3.33
C PRO A 18 19.55 -5.30 3.25
N VAL A 19 18.89 -4.20 2.90
CA VAL A 19 17.41 -4.11 2.75
C VAL A 19 16.89 -5.02 1.63
N GLN A 20 17.72 -5.37 0.65
CA GLN A 20 17.33 -6.27 -0.43
C GLN A 20 17.02 -7.71 0.02
N VAL A 21 17.43 -8.10 1.23
CA VAL A 21 17.11 -9.43 1.82
C VAL A 21 15.66 -9.48 2.32
N ILE A 22 15.04 -8.33 2.57
CA ILE A 22 13.72 -8.20 3.16
C ILE A 22 12.67 -8.15 2.04
N SER A 23 11.56 -8.88 2.20
CA SER A 23 10.44 -8.82 1.25
C SER A 23 9.73 -7.45 1.31
N VAL A 24 9.02 -7.09 0.23
CA VAL A 24 8.25 -5.85 0.18
C VAL A 24 7.25 -5.76 1.33
N ALA A 25 6.51 -6.83 1.62
CA ALA A 25 5.55 -6.85 2.73
C ALA A 25 6.23 -6.63 4.08
N THR A 26 7.39 -7.25 4.31
CA THR A 26 8.17 -7.05 5.54
C THR A 26 8.71 -5.63 5.64
N SER A 27 9.08 -5.01 4.52
CA SER A 27 9.60 -3.64 4.50
C SER A 27 8.55 -2.56 4.82
N LEU A 28 7.27 -2.91 4.79
CA LEU A 28 6.16 -2.04 5.19
C LEU A 28 5.87 -2.07 6.70
N ILE A 29 6.53 -2.92 7.47
CA ILE A 29 6.36 -3.00 8.93
C ILE A 29 7.20 -1.89 9.59
N PRO A 30 6.57 -0.92 10.25
CA PRO A 30 7.32 0.11 10.98
C PRO A 30 8.00 -0.49 12.21
N PHE A 31 9.19 0.02 12.54
CA PHE A 31 10.01 -0.46 13.67
C PHE A 31 10.31 -1.97 13.62
N LEU A 32 10.56 -2.49 12.43
CA LEU A 32 10.83 -3.91 12.21
C LEU A 32 12.01 -4.44 13.05
N GLU A 33 13.01 -3.60 13.32
CA GLU A 33 14.19 -3.93 14.12
C GLU A 33 13.88 -4.26 15.59
N HIS A 34 12.72 -3.87 16.08
CA HIS A 34 12.26 -4.17 17.44
C HIS A 34 11.44 -5.46 17.52
N ASP A 35 11.10 -6.07 16.39
CA ASP A 35 10.29 -7.28 16.32
C ASP A 35 11.16 -8.53 16.24
N ASP A 36 10.71 -9.60 16.88
CA ASP A 36 11.27 -10.94 16.66
C ASP A 36 10.98 -11.43 15.24
N ALA A 37 11.92 -12.18 14.66
CA ALA A 37 11.82 -12.67 13.28
C ALA A 37 10.54 -13.48 13.03
N ASN A 38 10.13 -14.30 14.00
CA ASN A 38 8.90 -15.11 13.90
C ASN A 38 7.65 -14.23 13.86
N ARG A 39 7.61 -13.16 14.68
CA ARG A 39 6.47 -12.23 14.71
C ARG A 39 6.44 -11.33 13.48
N ALA A 40 7.58 -10.91 12.98
CA ALA A 40 7.69 -10.18 11.72
C ALA A 40 7.17 -11.01 10.54
N LEU A 41 7.48 -12.33 10.50
CA LEU A 41 6.96 -13.23 9.49
C LEU A 41 5.43 -13.34 9.56
N MET A 42 4.87 -13.49 10.76
CA MET A 42 3.41 -13.53 10.93
C MET A 42 2.75 -12.24 10.48
N GLY A 43 3.28 -11.07 10.86
CA GLY A 43 2.78 -9.77 10.44
C GLY A 43 2.85 -9.57 8.93
N SER A 44 3.95 -9.95 8.30
CA SER A 44 4.10 -9.92 6.84
C SER A 44 3.06 -10.78 6.12
N ASN A 45 2.76 -11.97 6.64
CA ASN A 45 1.72 -12.84 6.10
C ASN A 45 0.32 -12.23 6.28
N MET A 46 0.03 -11.63 7.43
CA MET A 46 -1.26 -10.97 7.71
C MET A 46 -1.52 -9.78 6.79
N GLN A 47 -0.51 -8.99 6.43
CA GLN A 47 -0.65 -7.89 5.47
C GLN A 47 -1.18 -8.37 4.13
N ARG A 48 -0.76 -9.55 3.66
CA ARG A 48 -1.23 -10.15 2.40
C ARG A 48 -2.67 -10.66 2.46
N GLN A 49 -3.22 -10.84 3.66
CA GLN A 49 -4.59 -11.32 3.91
C GLN A 49 -5.55 -10.17 4.23
N ALA A 50 -5.08 -8.92 4.19
CA ALA A 50 -5.91 -7.77 4.50
C ALA A 50 -7.04 -7.61 3.48
N VAL A 51 -8.26 -7.47 3.98
CA VAL A 51 -9.45 -7.22 3.16
C VAL A 51 -9.54 -5.72 2.85
N PRO A 52 -9.74 -5.32 1.59
CA PRO A 52 -9.94 -3.93 1.23
C PRO A 52 -11.15 -3.32 1.95
N LEU A 53 -10.94 -2.24 2.68
CA LEU A 53 -12.01 -1.54 3.39
C LEU A 53 -12.72 -0.53 2.48
N LEU A 54 -13.97 -0.20 2.81
CA LEU A 54 -14.73 0.85 2.12
C LEU A 54 -14.12 2.24 2.35
N ARG A 55 -13.58 2.47 3.53
CA ARG A 55 -12.87 3.71 3.92
C ARG A 55 -11.56 3.34 4.58
N PRO A 56 -10.55 3.02 3.81
CA PRO A 56 -9.22 2.80 4.35
C PRO A 56 -8.63 4.13 4.83
N GLU A 57 -7.71 4.08 5.76
CA GLU A 57 -6.95 5.23 6.22
C GLU A 57 -5.46 4.95 6.01
N ARG A 58 -4.75 5.95 5.49
CA ARG A 58 -3.30 5.85 5.39
C ARG A 58 -2.68 5.72 6.77
N PRO A 59 -1.65 4.92 6.96
CA PRO A 59 -1.00 4.75 8.25
C PRO A 59 -0.37 6.06 8.71
N LEU A 60 -0.59 6.44 9.97
CA LEU A 60 0.07 7.58 10.60
C LEU A 60 1.56 7.32 10.83
N VAL A 61 1.90 6.06 11.09
CA VAL A 61 3.27 5.59 11.25
C VAL A 61 3.56 4.61 10.13
N GLY A 62 4.48 4.98 9.25
CA GLY A 62 4.85 4.19 8.07
C GLY A 62 6.36 4.17 7.86
N THR A 63 6.80 3.40 6.89
CA THR A 63 8.20 3.25 6.51
C THR A 63 8.64 4.19 5.40
N GLY A 64 7.69 4.88 4.75
CA GLY A 64 7.92 5.73 3.58
C GLY A 64 7.93 4.98 2.24
N LEU A 65 7.77 3.66 2.24
CA LEU A 65 7.68 2.84 1.02
C LEU A 65 6.24 2.68 0.51
N GLU A 66 5.25 3.10 1.29
CA GLU A 66 3.83 2.89 1.01
C GLU A 66 3.42 3.49 -0.35
N SER A 67 3.88 4.69 -0.66
CA SER A 67 3.58 5.35 -1.94
C SER A 67 4.25 4.66 -3.12
N GLN A 68 5.50 4.20 -2.94
CA GLN A 68 6.23 3.49 -3.98
C GLN A 68 5.57 2.14 -4.29
N VAL A 69 5.23 1.39 -3.24
CA VAL A 69 4.57 0.08 -3.38
C VAL A 69 3.19 0.22 -4.01
N ALA A 70 2.42 1.26 -3.66
CA ALA A 70 1.13 1.54 -4.29
C ALA A 70 1.27 1.79 -5.80
N ARG A 71 2.27 2.58 -6.22
CA ARG A 71 2.55 2.85 -7.64
C ARG A 71 2.97 1.59 -8.39
N ASP A 72 3.89 0.82 -7.82
CA ASP A 72 4.48 -0.36 -8.46
C ASP A 72 3.50 -1.54 -8.50
N SER A 73 2.47 -1.56 -7.65
CA SER A 73 1.43 -2.59 -7.64
C SER A 73 0.56 -2.60 -8.90
N GLY A 74 0.52 -1.50 -9.65
CA GLY A 74 -0.35 -1.35 -10.83
C GLY A 74 -1.84 -1.20 -10.49
N MET A 75 -2.22 -1.17 -9.20
CA MET A 75 -3.61 -0.97 -8.77
C MET A 75 -4.06 0.49 -8.86
N VAL A 76 -3.10 1.39 -8.97
CA VAL A 76 -3.30 2.83 -8.96
C VAL A 76 -3.01 3.38 -10.36
N PRO A 77 -3.97 4.02 -11.05
CA PRO A 77 -3.73 4.64 -12.34
C PRO A 77 -2.75 5.81 -12.23
N ILE A 78 -1.72 5.77 -13.05
CA ILE A 78 -0.65 6.77 -13.09
C ILE A 78 -0.62 7.42 -14.46
N THR A 79 -0.49 8.76 -14.51
CA THR A 79 -0.27 9.44 -15.78
C THR A 79 1.16 9.23 -16.29
N LYS A 80 1.29 9.05 -17.60
CA LYS A 80 2.59 8.96 -18.28
C LYS A 80 3.03 10.28 -18.91
N VAL A 81 2.14 11.28 -18.93
CA VAL A 81 2.35 12.56 -19.60
C VAL A 81 2.18 13.71 -18.62
N ASN A 82 2.85 14.81 -18.92
CA ASN A 82 2.60 16.08 -18.24
C ASN A 82 1.42 16.77 -18.93
N GLY A 83 0.51 17.33 -18.15
CA GLY A 83 -0.63 17.99 -18.77
C GLY A 83 -1.61 18.55 -17.75
N THR A 84 -2.81 18.84 -18.23
CA THR A 84 -3.92 19.34 -17.41
C THR A 84 -5.10 18.37 -17.53
N VAL A 85 -5.76 18.12 -16.42
CA VAL A 85 -6.94 17.28 -16.39
C VAL A 85 -8.11 18.03 -17.03
N SER A 86 -8.59 17.55 -18.17
CA SER A 86 -9.70 18.15 -18.92
C SER A 86 -11.05 17.62 -18.51
N TYR A 87 -11.13 16.35 -18.15
CA TYR A 87 -12.36 15.68 -17.77
C TYR A 87 -12.13 14.63 -16.69
N VAL A 88 -13.03 14.57 -15.73
CA VAL A 88 -13.01 13.55 -14.65
C VAL A 88 -14.44 13.05 -14.44
N ASP A 89 -14.59 11.76 -14.55
CA ASP A 89 -15.81 11.04 -14.19
C ASP A 89 -15.46 9.79 -13.36
N ALA A 90 -16.46 9.11 -12.85
CA ALA A 90 -16.29 7.87 -12.10
C ALA A 90 -15.62 6.75 -12.92
N ASN A 91 -15.77 6.77 -14.23
CA ASN A 91 -15.31 5.72 -15.14
C ASN A 91 -14.02 6.07 -15.88
N GLU A 92 -13.75 7.37 -16.09
CA GLU A 92 -12.61 7.80 -16.89
C GLU A 92 -12.05 9.15 -16.43
N ILE A 93 -10.77 9.32 -16.67
CA ILE A 93 -10.05 10.58 -16.48
C ILE A 93 -9.36 10.91 -17.80
N ILE A 94 -9.54 12.12 -18.33
CA ILE A 94 -8.88 12.58 -19.55
C ILE A 94 -7.86 13.66 -19.17
N VAL A 95 -6.60 13.39 -19.51
CA VAL A 95 -5.49 14.32 -19.34
C VAL A 95 -5.11 14.86 -20.71
N LYS A 96 -5.08 16.17 -20.84
CA LYS A 96 -4.65 16.88 -22.03
C LYS A 96 -3.19 17.29 -21.89
N ASP A 97 -2.36 16.78 -22.79
CA ASP A 97 -0.94 17.09 -22.87
C ASP A 97 -0.69 18.52 -23.35
N GLU A 98 0.52 19.04 -23.14
CA GLU A 98 0.99 20.35 -23.64
C GLU A 98 0.88 20.49 -25.17
N PHE A 99 0.93 19.37 -25.89
CA PHE A 99 0.75 19.31 -27.33
C PHE A 99 -0.72 19.26 -27.79
N GLY A 100 -1.66 19.23 -26.86
CA GLY A 100 -3.10 19.18 -27.14
C GLY A 100 -3.66 17.76 -27.36
N ASN A 101 -2.85 16.70 -27.22
CA ASN A 101 -3.31 15.32 -27.28
C ASN A 101 -4.07 14.96 -26.01
N GLU A 102 -5.12 14.15 -26.17
CA GLU A 102 -5.93 13.65 -25.07
C GLU A 102 -5.56 12.21 -24.73
N HIS A 103 -5.24 11.99 -23.45
CA HIS A 103 -4.90 10.68 -22.90
C HIS A 103 -6.01 10.22 -21.95
N CYS A 104 -6.74 9.17 -22.36
CA CYS A 104 -7.82 8.61 -21.57
C CYS A 104 -7.31 7.51 -20.62
N HIS A 105 -7.67 7.62 -19.36
CA HIS A 105 -7.41 6.61 -18.31
C HIS A 105 -8.75 6.06 -17.82
N TYR A 106 -9.04 4.80 -18.15
CA TYR A 106 -10.25 4.12 -17.69
C TYR A 106 -10.08 3.58 -16.27
N LEU A 107 -11.09 3.78 -15.44
CA LEU A 107 -11.11 3.36 -14.04
C LEU A 107 -11.89 2.05 -13.88
N GLN A 108 -11.36 1.16 -13.05
CA GLN A 108 -12.05 -0.07 -12.66
C GLN A 108 -13.09 0.25 -11.59
N LYS A 109 -14.35 -0.11 -11.86
CA LYS A 109 -15.47 0.15 -10.96
C LYS A 109 -16.14 -1.15 -10.55
N TYR A 110 -16.14 -1.41 -9.24
CA TYR A 110 -16.86 -2.52 -8.61
C TYR A 110 -16.63 -3.89 -9.28
N GLN A 111 -15.42 -4.13 -9.73
CA GLN A 111 -15.05 -5.41 -10.34
C GLN A 111 -14.70 -6.43 -9.25
N ARG A 112 -15.03 -7.69 -9.50
CA ARG A 112 -14.66 -8.79 -8.63
C ARG A 112 -13.19 -9.17 -8.87
N SER A 113 -12.40 -9.25 -7.79
CA SER A 113 -11.05 -9.81 -7.86
C SER A 113 -11.08 -11.34 -7.84
N ASN A 114 -9.92 -11.97 -8.10
CA ASN A 114 -9.79 -13.42 -8.00
C ASN A 114 -10.01 -13.95 -6.56
N GLN A 115 -9.86 -13.13 -5.56
CA GLN A 115 -10.08 -13.44 -4.14
C GLN A 115 -11.47 -13.02 -3.65
N ASP A 116 -12.42 -12.76 -4.55
CA ASP A 116 -13.78 -12.33 -4.22
C ASP A 116 -13.88 -10.98 -3.50
N THR A 117 -12.85 -10.15 -3.60
CA THR A 117 -12.83 -8.79 -3.08
C THR A 117 -13.25 -7.78 -4.15
N CYS A 118 -13.69 -6.60 -3.73
CA CYS A 118 -14.12 -5.55 -4.63
C CYS A 118 -12.94 -4.70 -5.10
N LEU A 119 -12.73 -4.62 -6.42
CA LEU A 119 -11.82 -3.67 -7.04
C LEU A 119 -12.62 -2.42 -7.42
N ASN A 120 -12.27 -1.29 -6.83
CA ASN A 120 -12.91 -0.02 -7.11
C ASN A 120 -11.87 1.09 -7.08
N GLN A 121 -11.78 1.84 -8.16
CA GLN A 121 -10.88 3.00 -8.27
C GLN A 121 -11.68 4.30 -8.14
N ARG A 122 -11.13 5.27 -7.40
CA ARG A 122 -11.76 6.58 -7.18
C ARG A 122 -10.81 7.68 -7.59
N PRO A 123 -11.22 8.62 -8.46
CA PRO A 123 -10.40 9.76 -8.85
C PRO A 123 -10.05 10.62 -7.63
N ILE A 124 -8.80 11.07 -7.56
CA ILE A 124 -8.31 12.02 -6.55
C ILE A 124 -8.04 13.39 -7.15
N VAL A 125 -7.92 13.46 -8.49
CA VAL A 125 -7.68 14.70 -9.23
C VAL A 125 -9.00 15.39 -9.60
N LYS A 126 -8.94 16.69 -9.78
CA LYS A 126 -10.07 17.53 -10.20
C LYS A 126 -9.83 18.10 -11.59
N ILE A 127 -10.93 18.48 -12.23
CA ILE A 127 -10.86 19.18 -13.53
C ILE A 127 -10.06 20.47 -13.38
N GLY A 128 -9.09 20.67 -14.26
CA GLY A 128 -8.19 21.82 -14.26
C GLY A 128 -6.88 21.63 -13.47
N ASP A 129 -6.73 20.52 -12.75
CA ASP A 129 -5.48 20.23 -12.05
C ASP A 129 -4.34 19.95 -13.05
N ARG A 130 -3.16 20.49 -12.75
CA ARG A 130 -1.94 20.14 -13.47
C ARG A 130 -1.35 18.86 -12.91
N VAL A 131 -1.03 17.94 -13.79
CA VAL A 131 -0.45 16.64 -13.46
C VAL A 131 0.91 16.46 -14.12
N ILE A 132 1.80 15.78 -13.41
CA ILE A 132 3.16 15.49 -13.85
C ILE A 132 3.27 13.99 -14.15
N SER A 133 4.08 13.62 -15.12
CA SER A 133 4.37 12.21 -15.41
C SER A 133 4.78 11.44 -14.15
N GLY A 134 4.16 10.29 -13.91
CA GLY A 134 4.34 9.49 -12.70
C GLY A 134 3.40 9.87 -11.54
N GLN A 135 2.53 10.87 -11.70
CA GLN A 135 1.56 11.24 -10.69
C GLN A 135 0.35 10.30 -10.70
N VAL A 136 -0.13 9.99 -9.49
CA VAL A 136 -1.34 9.17 -9.29
C VAL A 136 -2.57 9.99 -9.64
N LEU A 137 -3.49 9.39 -10.42
CA LEU A 137 -4.74 10.02 -10.85
C LEU A 137 -5.95 9.55 -10.03
N ALA A 138 -5.92 8.30 -9.58
CA ALA A 138 -7.00 7.73 -8.80
C ALA A 138 -6.47 6.75 -7.76
N ASP A 139 -7.15 6.66 -6.63
CA ASP A 139 -6.87 5.66 -5.60
C ASP A 139 -7.47 4.31 -6.00
N GLY A 140 -6.70 3.25 -5.74
CA GLY A 140 -7.16 1.87 -5.88
C GLY A 140 -7.86 1.34 -4.63
N SER A 141 -8.20 0.06 -4.65
CA SER A 141 -8.65 -0.66 -3.47
C SER A 141 -7.51 -0.71 -2.44
N ALA A 142 -7.82 -0.49 -1.16
CA ALA A 142 -6.85 -0.41 -0.07
C ALA A 142 -5.75 0.65 -0.30
N CYS A 143 -6.12 1.78 -0.92
CA CYS A 143 -5.25 2.94 -1.10
C CYS A 143 -5.97 4.22 -0.66
N GLU A 144 -5.21 5.16 -0.12
CA GLU A 144 -5.68 6.51 0.21
C GLU A 144 -4.59 7.54 -0.13
N GLY A 145 -4.94 8.51 -0.98
CA GLY A 145 -4.02 9.57 -1.40
C GLY A 145 -2.79 9.07 -2.17
N GLY A 146 -2.88 7.94 -2.86
CA GLY A 146 -1.78 7.32 -3.58
C GLY A 146 -0.83 6.48 -2.70
N GLU A 147 -1.17 6.24 -1.45
CA GLU A 147 -0.44 5.39 -0.51
C GLU A 147 -1.24 4.14 -0.16
N ILE A 148 -0.55 3.05 0.19
CA ILE A 148 -1.21 1.84 0.67
C ILE A 148 -1.86 2.11 2.02
N ALA A 149 -3.14 1.74 2.13
CA ALA A 149 -3.97 1.84 3.33
C ALA A 149 -4.70 0.51 3.55
N LEU A 150 -4.11 -0.38 4.35
CA LEU A 150 -4.64 -1.72 4.58
C LEU A 150 -5.70 -1.78 5.68
N GLY A 151 -5.90 -0.71 6.44
CA GLY A 151 -6.80 -0.70 7.57
C GLY A 151 -7.17 0.71 8.00
N GLN A 152 -7.42 0.88 9.30
CA GLN A 152 -7.71 2.15 9.94
C GLN A 152 -6.80 2.39 11.14
N ASN A 153 -6.53 3.66 11.43
CA ASN A 153 -5.76 4.04 12.61
C ASN A 153 -6.66 3.95 13.85
N VAL A 154 -6.20 3.24 14.86
CA VAL A 154 -6.94 3.02 16.10
C VAL A 154 -6.17 3.51 17.31
N LEU A 155 -6.87 4.04 18.29
CA LEU A 155 -6.29 4.41 19.57
C LEU A 155 -6.13 3.15 20.44
N ILE A 156 -4.91 2.89 20.91
CA ILE A 156 -4.56 1.72 21.72
C ILE A 156 -4.15 2.19 23.13
N ALA A 157 -4.60 1.48 24.16
CA ALA A 157 -4.12 1.62 25.52
C ALA A 157 -3.47 0.32 25.98
N TYR A 158 -2.27 0.41 26.54
CA TYR A 158 -1.55 -0.72 27.15
C TYR A 158 -1.76 -0.69 28.65
N MET A 159 -2.77 -1.38 29.12
CA MET A 159 -3.14 -1.43 30.55
C MET A 159 -3.92 -2.70 30.86
N PRO A 160 -3.87 -3.24 32.10
CA PRO A 160 -4.83 -4.27 32.52
C PRO A 160 -6.24 -3.67 32.61
N TRP A 161 -7.24 -4.41 32.14
CA TRP A 161 -8.63 -4.01 32.17
C TRP A 161 -9.49 -5.12 32.75
N GLU A 162 -9.75 -5.06 34.04
CA GLU A 162 -10.65 -5.98 34.77
C GLU A 162 -10.43 -7.48 34.49
N GLY A 163 -9.22 -7.87 34.08
CA GLY A 163 -8.86 -9.23 33.72
C GLY A 163 -9.33 -9.70 32.34
N TYR A 164 -10.07 -8.89 31.58
CA TYR A 164 -10.56 -9.26 30.25
C TYR A 164 -9.47 -9.31 29.16
N ASN A 165 -8.31 -8.77 29.44
CA ASN A 165 -7.13 -8.83 28.56
C ASN A 165 -6.00 -9.71 29.15
N TYR A 166 -6.38 -10.76 29.89
CA TYR A 166 -5.43 -11.74 30.45
C TYR A 166 -4.73 -12.52 29.34
N GLU A 167 -3.41 -12.73 29.48
CA GLU A 167 -2.51 -13.37 28.49
C GLU A 167 -2.58 -12.67 27.13
N ASP A 168 -2.99 -13.39 26.07
CA ASP A 168 -3.06 -12.90 24.69
C ASP A 168 -4.44 -12.29 24.32
N ALA A 169 -5.35 -12.17 25.29
CA ALA A 169 -6.65 -11.60 25.05
C ALA A 169 -6.56 -10.08 24.79
N ILE A 170 -7.32 -9.61 23.82
CA ILE A 170 -7.41 -8.19 23.45
C ILE A 170 -8.85 -7.74 23.60
N LEU A 171 -9.03 -6.64 24.31
CA LEU A 171 -10.34 -5.98 24.42
C LEU A 171 -10.46 -4.95 23.28
N VAL A 172 -11.52 -5.03 22.50
CA VAL A 172 -11.79 -4.11 21.40
C VAL A 172 -13.10 -3.37 21.64
N SER A 173 -13.20 -2.14 21.13
CA SER A 173 -14.45 -1.38 21.18
C SER A 173 -15.46 -1.97 20.17
N GLU A 174 -16.74 -1.76 20.46
CA GLU A 174 -17.83 -2.17 19.56
C GLU A 174 -17.67 -1.56 18.16
N ARG A 175 -17.26 -0.30 18.08
CA ARG A 175 -16.98 0.36 16.79
C ARG A 175 -15.95 -0.40 15.96
N LEU A 176 -14.87 -0.86 16.58
CA LEU A 176 -13.82 -1.59 15.88
C LEU A 176 -14.33 -2.96 15.43
N SER A 177 -15.10 -3.64 16.25
CA SER A 177 -15.74 -4.92 15.93
C SER A 177 -16.64 -4.79 14.70
N LEU A 178 -17.47 -3.76 14.63
CA LEU A 178 -18.41 -3.54 13.50
C LEU A 178 -17.73 -3.10 12.20
N ILE A 179 -16.50 -2.58 12.25
CA ILE A 179 -15.75 -2.18 11.04
C ILE A 179 -15.09 -3.40 10.39
N HIS A 180 -14.68 -4.38 11.18
CA HIS A 180 -13.85 -5.51 10.73
C HIS A 180 -14.58 -6.86 10.67
N ILE A 181 -15.86 -6.91 11.01
CA ILE A 181 -16.67 -8.14 10.95
C ILE A 181 -17.74 -8.04 9.88
#